data_b382b65fee256d1ac641f56731004195
#
_entry.id   b382b65fee256d1ac641f56731004195
#
_cell.length_a   1.000
_cell.length_b   1.000
_cell.length_c   1.000
_cell.angle_alpha   90.00
_cell.angle_beta   90.00
_cell.angle_gamma   90.00
#
_symmetry.space_group_name_H-M   'P 1'
#
loop_
_entity.id
_entity.type
_entity.pdbx_description
1 polymer ?
#
loop_
_entity_poly.entity_id
_entity_poly.type
_entity_poly.pdbx_seq_one_letter_code
_entity_poly.pdbx_strand_id
1 'polypeptide(L)'
;MEKFNVNKDDMIILLIDLQEKLVPVLHDNEYVINHTKAVLEMARIYDIPVITTRQYPKGLGDTVECLKEYETKVFDKVDFTAKLDDVMNEIKKIGRKQIVVVGAETHICVYQTIRDLIDDYKMIVLEDCVTSRRVENKMNAIANFREMNCLVINSETLIFDILKRAGSAEFKILSKLIK
;
A
#
# COMPACT_ATOMS: atom_id res chain seq x y z
N MET A 1 3.51 -22.03 -7.17
CA MET A 1 4.35 -20.91 -6.68
C MET A 1 3.95 -19.54 -7.26
N GLU A 2 2.94 -19.49 -8.12
CA GLU A 2 2.44 -18.25 -8.76
C GLU A 2 2.00 -17.17 -7.78
N LYS A 3 1.44 -17.56 -6.62
CA LYS A 3 1.06 -16.64 -5.53
C LYS A 3 2.21 -15.71 -5.11
N PHE A 4 3.44 -16.20 -5.09
CA PHE A 4 4.61 -15.45 -4.60
C PHE A 4 5.35 -14.66 -5.71
N ASN A 5 4.89 -14.74 -6.94
CA ASN A 5 5.52 -14.02 -8.06
C ASN A 5 4.95 -12.62 -8.18
N VAL A 6 5.76 -11.59 -7.92
CA VAL A 6 5.40 -10.19 -8.11
C VAL A 6 5.91 -9.68 -9.45
N ASN A 7 5.09 -8.86 -10.12
CA ASN A 7 5.40 -8.31 -11.43
C ASN A 7 5.11 -6.81 -11.45
N LYS A 8 6.16 -5.98 -11.59
CA LYS A 8 6.05 -4.53 -11.63
C LYS A 8 5.16 -4.01 -12.78
N ASP A 9 5.12 -4.75 -13.91
CA ASP A 9 4.34 -4.36 -15.08
C ASP A 9 2.85 -4.69 -14.94
N ASP A 10 2.48 -5.51 -13.93
CA ASP A 10 1.11 -5.87 -13.58
C ASP A 10 0.68 -5.35 -12.19
N MET A 11 1.42 -4.38 -11.63
CA MET A 11 1.26 -3.91 -10.25
C MET A 11 0.65 -2.51 -10.18
N ILE A 12 -0.23 -2.29 -9.19
CA ILE A 12 -0.74 -0.98 -8.74
C ILE A 12 -0.38 -0.86 -7.26
N ILE A 13 0.02 0.32 -6.81
CA ILE A 13 0.11 0.63 -5.39
C ILE A 13 -1.21 1.29 -4.96
N LEU A 14 -1.84 0.75 -3.93
CA LEU A 14 -3.01 1.33 -3.28
C LEU A 14 -2.61 1.89 -1.92
N LEU A 15 -2.49 3.20 -1.84
CA LEU A 15 -2.14 3.96 -0.64
C LEU A 15 -3.43 4.34 0.10
N ILE A 16 -3.66 3.73 1.26
CA ILE A 16 -4.91 3.88 2.02
C ILE A 16 -4.70 4.80 3.22
N ASP A 17 -5.38 5.94 3.22
CA ASP A 17 -5.71 6.81 4.35
C ASP A 17 -4.53 7.22 5.28
N LEU A 18 -3.32 7.44 4.76
CA LEU A 18 -2.21 8.00 5.54
C LEU A 18 -2.38 9.53 5.63
N GLN A 19 -3.30 9.97 6.52
CA GLN A 19 -3.76 11.35 6.63
C GLN A 19 -3.22 12.09 7.86
N GLU A 20 -3.22 13.42 7.78
CA GLU A 20 -2.61 14.36 8.73
C GLU A 20 -3.02 14.12 10.18
N LYS A 21 -4.32 13.85 10.43
CA LYS A 21 -4.84 13.65 11.81
C LYS A 21 -4.86 12.19 12.24
N LEU A 22 -4.72 11.25 11.30
CA LEU A 22 -4.66 9.82 11.62
C LEU A 22 -3.24 9.36 11.93
N VAL A 23 -2.28 9.72 11.08
CA VAL A 23 -0.88 9.26 11.20
C VAL A 23 -0.29 9.52 12.60
N PRO A 24 -0.48 10.69 13.25
CA PRO A 24 0.14 10.95 14.56
C PRO A 24 -0.29 10.00 15.69
N VAL A 25 -1.43 9.32 15.55
CA VAL A 25 -1.94 8.39 16.59
C VAL A 25 -1.73 6.92 16.25
N LEU A 26 -1.11 6.63 15.09
CA LEU A 26 -0.80 5.27 14.65
C LEU A 26 0.48 4.76 15.33
N HIS A 27 0.50 3.45 15.60
CA HIS A 27 1.69 2.77 16.13
C HIS A 27 2.81 2.76 15.07
N ASP A 28 4.04 3.07 15.50
CA ASP A 28 5.25 3.10 14.65
C ASP A 28 5.10 3.92 13.36
N ASN A 29 4.37 5.04 13.44
CA ASN A 29 4.01 5.82 12.25
C ASN A 29 5.22 6.28 11.43
N GLU A 30 6.31 6.75 12.05
CA GLU A 30 7.52 7.18 11.33
C GLU A 30 8.15 6.02 10.55
N TYR A 31 8.22 4.84 11.15
CA TYR A 31 8.72 3.62 10.52
C TYR A 31 7.87 3.26 9.28
N VAL A 32 6.56 3.24 9.44
CA VAL A 32 5.61 2.94 8.35
C VAL A 32 5.68 3.96 7.23
N ILE A 33 5.76 5.26 7.55
CA ILE A 33 5.89 6.31 6.55
C ILE A 33 7.19 6.17 5.76
N ASN A 34 8.32 5.91 6.42
CA ASN A 34 9.60 5.76 5.75
C ASN A 34 9.62 4.56 4.79
N HIS A 35 9.08 3.41 5.20
CA HIS A 35 8.98 2.23 4.34
C HIS A 35 7.98 2.45 3.19
N THR A 36 6.86 3.11 3.46
CA THR A 36 5.91 3.51 2.41
C THR A 36 6.57 4.43 1.39
N LYS A 37 7.36 5.41 1.81
CA LYS A 37 8.12 6.29 0.89
C LYS A 37 9.07 5.49 0.00
N ALA A 38 9.78 4.51 0.55
CA ALA A 38 10.68 3.65 -0.25
C ALA A 38 9.90 2.89 -1.35
N VAL A 39 8.71 2.38 -1.02
CA VAL A 39 7.82 1.71 -1.99
C VAL A 39 7.29 2.68 -3.05
N LEU A 40 6.89 3.88 -2.65
CA LEU A 40 6.41 4.91 -3.58
C LEU A 40 7.53 5.43 -4.48
N GLU A 41 8.76 5.54 -3.98
CA GLU A 41 9.94 5.85 -4.79
C GLU A 41 10.22 4.75 -5.83
N MET A 42 10.11 3.48 -5.43
CA MET A 42 10.17 2.36 -6.38
C MET A 42 9.07 2.48 -7.44
N ALA A 43 7.84 2.81 -7.02
CA ALA A 43 6.74 3.00 -7.96
C ALA A 43 7.03 4.12 -8.97
N ARG A 44 7.61 5.24 -8.53
CA ARG A 44 8.03 6.35 -9.40
C ARG A 44 9.11 5.94 -10.39
N ILE A 45 10.13 5.20 -9.95
CA ILE A 45 11.24 4.74 -10.80
C ILE A 45 10.76 3.80 -11.91
N TYR A 46 9.77 2.96 -11.62
CA TYR A 46 9.27 1.93 -12.55
C TYR A 46 7.92 2.27 -13.20
N ASP A 47 7.44 3.50 -13.09
CA ASP A 47 6.15 3.95 -13.61
C ASP A 47 4.97 3.05 -13.16
N ILE A 48 5.01 2.63 -11.89
CA ILE A 48 3.92 1.86 -11.28
C ILE A 48 2.84 2.84 -10.82
N PRO A 49 1.58 2.69 -11.28
CA PRO A 49 0.49 3.57 -10.87
C PRO A 49 0.25 3.54 -9.36
N VAL A 50 0.00 4.73 -8.78
CA VAL A 50 -0.36 4.90 -7.37
C VAL A 50 -1.78 5.45 -7.30
N ILE A 51 -2.66 4.73 -6.61
CA ILE A 51 -4.01 5.17 -6.27
C ILE A 51 -4.03 5.46 -4.77
N THR A 52 -4.43 6.67 -4.41
CA THR A 52 -4.54 7.12 -3.01
C THR A 52 -5.99 7.25 -2.60
N THR A 53 -6.34 6.81 -1.40
CA THR A 53 -7.64 7.11 -0.78
C THR A 53 -7.48 8.00 0.44
N ARG A 54 -8.52 8.82 0.72
CA ARG A 54 -8.62 9.65 1.93
C ARG A 54 -9.97 9.40 2.60
N GLN A 55 -9.92 8.88 3.81
CA GLN A 55 -11.11 8.65 4.64
C GLN A 55 -11.61 9.98 5.20
N TYR A 56 -12.84 10.37 4.87
CA TYR A 56 -13.53 11.51 5.45
C TYR A 56 -12.60 12.74 5.65
N PRO A 57 -12.09 13.37 4.57
CA PRO A 57 -11.03 14.40 4.68
C PRO A 57 -11.42 15.60 5.54
N LYS A 58 -12.73 15.94 5.63
CA LYS A 58 -13.22 16.97 6.54
C LYS A 58 -12.88 16.67 8.01
N GLY A 59 -12.79 15.40 8.37
CA GLY A 59 -12.43 14.95 9.72
C GLY A 59 -10.94 14.68 9.88
N LEU A 60 -10.33 13.92 8.96
CA LEU A 60 -8.97 13.40 9.09
C LEU A 60 -7.89 14.24 8.38
N GLY A 61 -8.29 15.24 7.62
CA GLY A 61 -7.34 16.05 6.85
C GLY A 61 -6.92 15.41 5.54
N ASP A 62 -5.89 15.97 4.95
CA ASP A 62 -5.31 15.53 3.69
C ASP A 62 -4.29 14.38 3.93
N THR A 63 -3.76 13.79 2.86
CA THR A 63 -2.59 12.92 2.93
C THR A 63 -1.43 13.66 3.59
N VAL A 64 -0.62 12.97 4.40
CA VAL A 64 0.56 13.59 5.02
C VAL A 64 1.50 14.17 3.98
N GLU A 65 2.03 15.37 4.23
CA GLU A 65 2.75 16.18 3.25
C GLU A 65 3.88 15.41 2.54
N CYS A 66 4.61 14.60 3.27
CA CYS A 66 5.75 13.86 2.74
C CYS A 66 5.40 12.72 1.75
N LEU A 67 4.12 12.42 1.55
CA LEU A 67 3.63 11.42 0.59
C LEU A 67 2.90 12.04 -0.61
N LYS A 68 2.50 13.32 -0.53
CA LYS A 68 1.73 13.98 -1.59
C LYS A 68 2.41 14.01 -2.95
N GLU A 69 3.72 14.13 -2.99
CA GLU A 69 4.48 14.14 -4.24
C GLU A 69 4.36 12.85 -5.07
N TYR A 70 3.92 11.74 -4.47
CA TYR A 70 3.75 10.44 -5.11
C TYR A 70 2.32 10.18 -5.57
N GLU A 71 1.37 11.04 -5.21
CA GLU A 71 -0.04 10.87 -5.57
C GLU A 71 -0.27 11.10 -7.06
N THR A 72 -0.87 10.13 -7.74
CA THR A 72 -1.27 10.28 -9.15
C THR A 72 -2.77 10.36 -9.32
N LYS A 73 -3.52 9.60 -8.53
CA LYS A 73 -4.99 9.62 -8.44
C LYS A 73 -5.41 9.55 -6.98
N VAL A 74 -6.25 10.49 -6.56
CA VAL A 74 -6.74 10.59 -5.19
C VAL A 74 -8.26 10.50 -5.19
N PHE A 75 -8.80 9.68 -4.28
CA PHE A 75 -10.23 9.47 -4.10
C PHE A 75 -10.63 9.65 -2.63
N ASP A 76 -11.61 10.49 -2.40
CA ASP A 76 -12.20 10.66 -1.08
C ASP A 76 -13.26 9.59 -0.84
N LYS A 77 -13.32 9.07 0.38
CA LYS A 77 -14.28 8.03 0.75
C LYS A 77 -14.90 8.27 2.12
N VAL A 78 -16.11 7.78 2.30
CA VAL A 78 -16.79 7.68 3.59
C VAL A 78 -16.89 6.22 4.04
N ASP A 79 -17.01 5.28 3.10
CA ASP A 79 -16.91 3.84 3.37
C ASP A 79 -15.49 3.47 3.80
N PHE A 80 -15.36 2.46 4.65
CA PHE A 80 -14.02 2.04 5.07
C PHE A 80 -13.27 1.30 3.97
N THR A 81 -13.98 0.52 3.16
CA THR A 81 -13.38 -0.12 1.98
C THR A 81 -12.99 0.89 0.91
N ALA A 82 -11.94 0.58 0.15
CA ALA A 82 -11.59 1.30 -1.07
C ALA A 82 -12.27 0.71 -2.34
N LYS A 83 -13.14 -0.30 -2.20
CA LYS A 83 -13.93 -0.84 -3.32
C LYS A 83 -15.10 0.09 -3.66
N LEU A 84 -14.78 1.29 -4.13
CA LEU A 84 -15.71 2.29 -4.61
C LEU A 84 -15.77 2.27 -6.14
N ASP A 85 -16.90 2.65 -6.73
CA ASP A 85 -17.07 2.63 -8.19
C ASP A 85 -15.98 3.42 -8.91
N ASP A 86 -15.64 4.62 -8.44
CA ASP A 86 -14.62 5.47 -9.06
C ASP A 86 -13.21 4.85 -8.96
N VAL A 87 -12.86 4.28 -7.82
CA VAL A 87 -11.59 3.56 -7.61
C VAL A 87 -11.53 2.34 -8.53
N MET A 88 -12.61 1.56 -8.58
CA MET A 88 -12.68 0.36 -9.42
C MET A 88 -12.63 0.68 -10.91
N ASN A 89 -13.24 1.79 -11.33
CA ASN A 89 -13.15 2.25 -12.70
C ASN A 89 -11.72 2.64 -13.08
N GLU A 90 -10.97 3.30 -12.17
CA GLU A 90 -9.56 3.63 -12.42
C GLU A 90 -8.70 2.36 -12.45
N ILE A 91 -8.87 1.43 -11.52
CA ILE A 91 -8.15 0.13 -11.52
C ILE A 91 -8.41 -0.64 -12.83
N LYS A 92 -9.66 -0.72 -13.29
CA LYS A 92 -10.02 -1.38 -14.55
C LYS A 92 -9.40 -0.69 -15.76
N LYS A 93 -9.36 0.64 -15.77
CA LYS A 93 -8.73 1.44 -16.82
C LYS A 93 -7.23 1.19 -16.91
N ILE A 94 -6.55 1.07 -15.77
CA ILE A 94 -5.13 0.70 -15.69
C ILE A 94 -4.90 -0.73 -16.22
N GLY A 95 -5.83 -1.65 -15.96
CA GLY A 95 -5.83 -3.01 -16.50
C GLY A 95 -4.84 -3.98 -15.83
N ARG A 96 -4.22 -3.60 -14.70
CA ARG A 96 -3.29 -4.43 -13.93
C ARG A 96 -4.02 -5.26 -12.87
N LYS A 97 -3.47 -6.42 -12.49
CA LYS A 97 -4.12 -7.40 -11.62
C LYS A 97 -3.51 -7.60 -10.25
N GLN A 98 -2.30 -7.07 -10.00
CA GLN A 98 -1.64 -7.14 -8.71
C GLN A 98 -1.81 -5.81 -7.98
N ILE A 99 -2.40 -5.84 -6.79
CA ILE A 99 -2.60 -4.63 -5.96
C ILE A 99 -1.76 -4.76 -4.70
N VAL A 100 -0.74 -3.90 -4.59
CA VAL A 100 0.06 -3.76 -3.37
C VAL A 100 -0.59 -2.73 -2.47
N VAL A 101 -0.94 -3.13 -1.27
CA VAL A 101 -1.65 -2.31 -0.29
C VAL A 101 -0.70 -1.82 0.78
N VAL A 102 -0.71 -0.51 1.01
CA VAL A 102 -0.02 0.19 2.09
C VAL A 102 -0.98 1.15 2.78
N GLY A 103 -0.77 1.49 4.04
CA GLY A 103 -1.60 2.49 4.71
C GLY A 103 -2.25 2.07 6.01
N ALA A 104 -3.40 2.68 6.35
CA ALA A 104 -4.06 2.55 7.65
C ALA A 104 -5.61 2.61 7.57
N GLU A 105 -6.31 2.15 8.60
CA GLU A 105 -5.80 1.24 9.65
C GLU A 105 -5.86 -0.20 9.15
N THR A 106 -4.84 -0.99 9.47
CA THR A 106 -4.69 -2.37 8.97
C THR A 106 -5.94 -3.21 9.19
N HIS A 107 -6.59 -3.09 10.38
CA HIS A 107 -7.75 -3.89 10.78
C HIS A 107 -9.10 -3.28 10.39
N ILE A 108 -9.13 -2.12 9.72
CA ILE A 108 -10.36 -1.45 9.29
C ILE A 108 -10.35 -1.24 7.77
N CYS A 109 -9.82 -0.12 7.29
CA CYS A 109 -9.87 0.24 5.86
C CYS A 109 -9.08 -0.74 4.99
N VAL A 110 -7.86 -1.10 5.42
CA VAL A 110 -7.04 -2.09 4.72
C VAL A 110 -7.72 -3.46 4.73
N TYR A 111 -8.22 -3.90 5.89
CA TYR A 111 -8.89 -5.20 6.02
C TYR A 111 -10.11 -5.34 5.11
N GLN A 112 -11.01 -4.35 5.14
CA GLN A 112 -12.23 -4.41 4.32
C GLN A 112 -11.89 -4.35 2.83
N THR A 113 -10.91 -3.52 2.44
CA THR A 113 -10.47 -3.43 1.05
C THR A 113 -9.92 -4.74 0.53
N ILE A 114 -9.05 -5.41 1.31
CA ILE A 114 -8.48 -6.70 0.90
C ILE A 114 -9.57 -7.76 0.77
N ARG A 115 -10.43 -7.91 1.79
CA ARG A 115 -11.54 -8.86 1.79
C ARG A 115 -12.44 -8.67 0.56
N ASP A 116 -12.73 -7.42 0.21
CA ASP A 116 -13.66 -7.10 -0.87
C ASP A 116 -13.05 -7.23 -2.28
N LEU A 117 -11.71 -7.27 -2.40
CA LEU A 117 -10.99 -7.31 -3.68
C LEU A 117 -10.25 -8.63 -3.95
N ILE A 118 -10.05 -9.48 -2.94
CA ILE A 118 -9.16 -10.66 -3.02
C ILE A 118 -9.62 -11.70 -4.06
N ASP A 119 -10.92 -11.79 -4.34
CA ASP A 119 -11.46 -12.74 -5.34
C ASP A 119 -11.19 -12.27 -6.78
N ASP A 120 -11.03 -10.96 -7.01
CA ASP A 120 -10.88 -10.36 -8.34
C ASP A 120 -9.43 -10.01 -8.68
N TYR A 121 -8.59 -9.79 -7.66
CA TYR A 121 -7.21 -9.28 -7.75
C TYR A 121 -6.25 -10.07 -6.87
N LYS A 122 -5.00 -10.14 -7.31
CA LYS A 122 -3.92 -10.62 -6.45
C LYS A 122 -3.54 -9.53 -5.46
N MET A 123 -3.97 -9.71 -4.21
CA MET A 123 -3.68 -8.76 -3.13
C MET A 123 -2.33 -9.05 -2.49
N ILE A 124 -1.53 -8.00 -2.31
CA ILE A 124 -0.22 -8.04 -1.68
C ILE A 124 -0.20 -6.98 -0.58
N VAL A 125 0.08 -7.36 0.65
CA VAL A 125 0.18 -6.43 1.79
C VAL A 125 1.64 -6.32 2.21
N LEU A 126 2.10 -5.09 2.37
CA LEU A 126 3.42 -4.82 2.94
C LEU A 126 3.28 -4.62 4.45
N GLU A 127 3.71 -5.62 5.21
CA GLU A 127 3.50 -5.67 6.67
C GLU A 127 4.16 -4.47 7.39
N ASP A 128 5.27 -3.97 6.89
CA ASP A 128 6.00 -2.80 7.38
C ASP A 128 5.48 -1.45 6.84
N CYS A 129 4.55 -1.48 5.87
CA CYS A 129 3.89 -0.29 5.31
C CYS A 129 2.41 -0.17 5.70
N VAL A 130 1.91 -1.04 6.58
CA VAL A 130 0.56 -0.94 7.16
C VAL A 130 0.64 -0.83 8.67
N THR A 131 -0.29 -0.09 9.27
CA THR A 131 -0.34 0.06 10.72
C THR A 131 -1.75 0.34 11.24
N SER A 132 -1.90 0.25 12.55
CA SER A 132 -3.09 0.58 13.31
C SER A 132 -2.71 1.34 14.56
N ARG A 133 -3.65 1.99 15.24
CA ARG A 133 -3.43 2.66 16.52
C ARG A 133 -2.92 1.70 17.62
N ARG A 134 -3.27 0.42 17.50
CA ARG A 134 -2.85 -0.65 18.42
C ARG A 134 -2.20 -1.78 17.64
N VAL A 135 -1.04 -2.23 18.10
CA VAL A 135 -0.27 -3.29 17.45
C VAL A 135 -1.04 -4.61 17.39
N GLU A 136 -1.84 -4.93 18.43
CA GLU A 136 -2.62 -6.16 18.49
C GLU A 136 -3.66 -6.23 17.36
N ASN A 137 -4.29 -5.10 17.01
CA ASN A 137 -5.23 -5.02 15.90
C ASN A 137 -4.54 -5.22 14.55
N LYS A 138 -3.35 -4.64 14.36
CA LYS A 138 -2.52 -4.89 13.18
C LYS A 138 -2.17 -6.38 13.06
N MET A 139 -1.63 -6.97 14.11
CA MET A 139 -1.19 -8.38 14.10
C MET A 139 -2.35 -9.34 13.82
N ASN A 140 -3.52 -9.09 14.40
CA ASN A 140 -4.72 -9.88 14.11
C ASN A 140 -5.13 -9.79 12.63
N ALA A 141 -5.14 -8.58 12.06
CA ALA A 141 -5.47 -8.38 10.66
C ALA A 141 -4.45 -9.06 9.71
N ILE A 142 -3.15 -8.95 10.00
CA ILE A 142 -2.08 -9.62 9.24
C ILE A 142 -2.26 -11.15 9.24
N ALA A 143 -2.64 -11.75 10.37
CA ALA A 143 -2.94 -13.18 10.44
C ALA A 143 -4.11 -13.54 9.50
N ASN A 144 -5.21 -12.78 9.56
CA ASN A 144 -6.36 -12.98 8.70
C ASN A 144 -6.03 -12.82 7.21
N PHE A 145 -5.15 -11.89 6.82
CA PHE A 145 -4.74 -11.74 5.42
C PHE A 145 -4.05 -12.99 4.89
N ARG A 146 -3.23 -13.65 5.70
CA ARG A 146 -2.59 -14.92 5.33
C ARG A 146 -3.63 -16.02 5.11
N GLU A 147 -4.65 -16.11 5.97
CA GLU A 147 -5.78 -17.04 5.83
C GLU A 147 -6.65 -16.75 4.59
N MET A 148 -6.82 -15.47 4.24
CA MET A 148 -7.50 -15.04 3.01
C MET A 148 -6.70 -15.32 1.73
N ASN A 149 -5.53 -15.97 1.82
CA ASN A 149 -4.62 -16.19 0.68
C ASN A 149 -3.99 -14.91 0.11
N CYS A 150 -4.02 -13.79 0.83
CA CYS A 150 -3.27 -12.59 0.49
C CYS A 150 -1.76 -12.83 0.65
N LEU A 151 -0.94 -12.31 -0.25
CA LEU A 151 0.52 -12.33 -0.08
C LEU A 151 0.92 -11.25 0.93
N VAL A 152 1.47 -11.66 2.06
CA VAL A 152 2.00 -10.73 3.08
C VAL A 152 3.52 -10.82 3.09
N ILE A 153 4.17 -9.74 2.70
CA ILE A 153 5.62 -9.56 2.67
C ILE A 153 5.99 -8.19 3.24
N ASN A 154 7.25 -7.84 3.30
CA ASN A 154 7.69 -6.48 3.65
C ASN A 154 8.19 -5.71 2.42
N SER A 155 8.38 -4.41 2.59
CA SER A 155 8.82 -3.49 1.55
C SER A 155 10.17 -3.89 0.97
N GLU A 156 11.11 -4.28 1.81
CA GLU A 156 12.44 -4.73 1.38
C GLU A 156 12.35 -5.95 0.48
N THR A 157 11.56 -6.96 0.86
CA THR A 157 11.32 -8.16 0.04
C THR A 157 10.76 -7.78 -1.33
N LEU A 158 9.74 -6.92 -1.38
CA LEU A 158 9.15 -6.45 -2.62
C LEU A 158 10.17 -5.74 -3.52
N ILE A 159 10.89 -4.77 -2.95
CA ILE A 159 11.86 -3.94 -3.69
C ILE A 159 12.97 -4.81 -4.28
N PHE A 160 13.54 -5.74 -3.51
CA PHE A 160 14.59 -6.64 -4.01
C PHE A 160 14.06 -7.67 -5.01
N ASP A 161 12.80 -8.11 -4.86
CA ASP A 161 12.18 -8.99 -5.84
C ASP A 161 11.89 -8.27 -7.18
N ILE A 162 11.63 -6.97 -7.17
CA ILE A 162 11.53 -6.16 -8.39
C ILE A 162 12.91 -5.87 -8.99
N LEU A 163 13.92 -5.56 -8.18
CA LEU A 163 15.29 -5.25 -8.63
C LEU A 163 15.99 -6.47 -9.27
N LYS A 164 15.75 -7.67 -8.79
CA LYS A 164 16.32 -8.95 -9.23
C LYS A 164 17.85 -9.07 -9.12
N ARG A 165 18.59 -7.97 -9.27
CA ARG A 165 20.07 -7.97 -9.21
C ARG A 165 20.62 -6.69 -8.59
N ALA A 166 21.79 -6.77 -7.98
CA ALA A 166 22.53 -5.63 -7.48
C ALA A 166 23.23 -4.85 -8.60
N GLY A 167 23.65 -3.62 -8.28
CA GLY A 167 24.58 -2.82 -9.11
C GLY A 167 23.94 -1.91 -10.14
N SER A 168 22.63 -1.99 -10.38
CA SER A 168 21.91 -1.04 -11.25
C SER A 168 21.81 0.37 -10.63
N ALA A 169 21.43 1.37 -11.42
CA ALA A 169 21.18 2.72 -10.94
C ALA A 169 20.04 2.73 -9.91
N GLU A 170 18.95 2.01 -10.20
CA GLU A 170 17.78 1.86 -9.34
C GLU A 170 18.15 1.18 -8.01
N PHE A 171 18.98 0.13 -8.05
CA PHE A 171 19.51 -0.51 -6.85
C PHE A 171 20.26 0.47 -5.95
N LYS A 172 21.10 1.35 -6.51
CA LYS A 172 21.85 2.35 -5.74
C LYS A 172 20.96 3.37 -5.04
N ILE A 173 19.80 3.68 -5.61
CA ILE A 173 18.80 4.57 -5.03
C ILE A 173 18.02 3.82 -3.95
N LEU A 174 17.34 2.74 -4.33
CA LEU A 174 16.39 2.04 -3.47
C LEU A 174 17.05 1.36 -2.27
N SER A 175 18.25 0.81 -2.41
CA SER A 175 18.98 0.18 -1.30
C SER A 175 19.40 1.15 -0.19
N LYS A 176 19.34 2.46 -0.42
CA LYS A 176 19.60 3.48 0.62
C LYS A 176 18.36 3.84 1.41
N LEU A 177 17.17 3.64 0.83
CA LEU A 177 15.88 4.01 1.45
C LEU A 177 15.35 2.96 2.42
N ILE A 178 15.88 1.74 2.35
CA ILE A 178 15.46 0.58 3.16
C ILE A 178 16.50 0.14 4.19
N LYS A 179 17.40 1.05 4.55
CA LYS A 179 18.44 0.82 5.58
C LYS A 179 17.96 1.24 6.96
#